data_e232c2fa701e70028bb7140d6850c815
#
_entry.id   e232c2fa701e70028bb7140d6850c815
#
_cell.length_a   1.000
_cell.length_b   1.000
_cell.length_c   1.000
_cell.angle_alpha   90.00
_cell.angle_beta   90.00
_cell.angle_gamma   90.00
#
_symmetry.space_group_name_H-M   'P 1'
#
loop_
_entity.id
_entity.type
_entity.pdbx_description
1 polymer ?
#
loop_
_entity_poly.entity_id
_entity_poly.type
_entity_poly.pdbx_seq_one_letter_code
_entity_poly.pdbx_strand_id
1 'polypeptide(L)'
;MRYPIYTVGKQKESAIVSTEKVSMSHEDYLEAIVMLGGTPEQPVRSVDVATKLGVSKASVSKVISSLKAQGLLDQPFYGDITLTPEGYEYGSAVLKRHEMLTKFLVIKVGLDPKVAEKEACQMEHAISDESFEKWLSYFQLIGL
;
A
#
# COMPACT_ATOMS: atom_id res chain seq x y z
N MET A 1 28.37 14.50 -15.86
CA MET A 1 27.12 14.28 -16.58
C MET A 1 26.01 15.06 -15.90
N ARG A 2 25.55 16.13 -16.52
CA ARG A 2 24.42 16.90 -15.98
C ARG A 2 23.12 16.29 -16.49
N TYR A 3 22.27 15.85 -15.55
CA TYR A 3 20.93 15.46 -15.89
C TYR A 3 20.11 16.70 -16.28
N PRO A 4 19.28 16.64 -17.34
CA PRO A 4 18.44 17.77 -17.70
C PRO A 4 17.49 18.09 -16.55
N ILE A 5 17.47 19.36 -16.14
CA ILE A 5 16.51 19.85 -15.16
C ILE A 5 15.16 19.90 -15.85
N TYR A 6 14.25 18.98 -15.51
CA TYR A 6 12.87 19.06 -15.95
C TYR A 6 12.20 20.21 -15.22
N THR A 7 11.96 21.30 -15.93
CA THR A 7 11.05 22.34 -15.47
C THR A 7 9.64 21.79 -15.48
N VAL A 8 9.10 21.51 -14.30
CA VAL A 8 7.71 21.14 -14.14
C VAL A 8 6.87 22.37 -14.45
N GLY A 9 6.25 22.39 -15.64
CA GLY A 9 5.25 23.39 -15.97
C GLY A 9 4.09 23.31 -15.00
N LYS A 10 3.66 24.46 -14.47
CA LYS A 10 2.45 24.58 -13.65
C LYS A 10 1.26 24.05 -14.43
N GLN A 11 0.86 22.81 -14.18
CA GLN A 11 -0.43 22.30 -14.61
C GLN A 11 -1.51 22.87 -13.69
N LYS A 12 -2.57 23.41 -14.29
CA LYS A 12 -3.76 23.86 -13.59
C LYS A 12 -4.30 22.72 -12.72
N GLU A 13 -4.47 23.00 -11.44
CA GLU A 13 -5.24 22.15 -10.52
C GLU A 13 -6.65 21.95 -11.10
N SER A 14 -6.89 20.80 -11.70
CA SER A 14 -8.25 20.31 -11.84
C SER A 14 -8.68 19.84 -10.45
N ALA A 15 -9.83 20.33 -9.98
CA ALA A 15 -10.43 19.92 -8.73
C ALA A 15 -10.69 18.40 -8.77
N ILE A 16 -9.73 17.62 -8.31
CA ILE A 16 -9.91 16.20 -8.03
C ILE A 16 -10.74 16.16 -6.75
N VAL A 17 -11.92 15.57 -6.84
CA VAL A 17 -12.69 15.16 -5.66
C VAL A 17 -11.71 14.39 -4.80
N SER A 18 -11.34 14.97 -3.65
CA SER A 18 -10.41 14.33 -2.72
C SER A 18 -11.10 13.11 -2.11
N THR A 19 -10.88 11.95 -2.69
CA THR A 19 -10.90 10.73 -1.88
C THR A 19 -9.80 10.96 -0.85
N GLU A 20 -10.18 11.16 0.42
CA GLU A 20 -9.19 11.31 1.48
C GLU A 20 -8.20 10.16 1.37
N LYS A 21 -6.95 10.50 1.06
CA LYS A 21 -5.89 9.50 0.95
C LYS A 21 -5.75 8.82 2.31
N VAL A 22 -5.89 7.51 2.33
CA VAL A 22 -5.63 6.70 3.53
C VAL A 22 -4.22 7.00 4.02
N SER A 23 -4.03 7.16 5.33
CA SER A 23 -2.72 7.43 5.90
C SER A 23 -1.75 6.28 5.62
N MET A 24 -0.45 6.57 5.62
CA MET A 24 0.60 5.59 5.38
C MET A 24 0.48 4.37 6.29
N SER A 25 0.22 4.56 7.58
CA SER A 25 0.04 3.45 8.52
C SER A 25 -1.23 2.64 8.24
N HIS A 26 -2.31 3.29 7.81
CA HIS A 26 -3.55 2.59 7.40
C HIS A 26 -3.34 1.77 6.13
N GLU A 27 -2.55 2.26 5.18
CA GLU A 27 -2.16 1.49 3.99
C GLU A 27 -1.39 0.22 4.38
N ASP A 28 -0.45 0.31 5.34
CA ASP A 28 0.29 -0.85 5.87
C ASP A 28 -0.65 -1.92 6.47
N TYR A 29 -1.71 -1.50 7.16
CA TYR A 29 -2.71 -2.42 7.70
C TYR A 29 -3.51 -3.14 6.61
N LEU A 30 -3.97 -2.40 5.60
CA LEU A 30 -4.69 -2.99 4.46
C LEU A 30 -3.80 -3.98 3.70
N GLU A 31 -2.56 -3.60 3.44
CA GLU A 31 -1.56 -4.48 2.81
C GLU A 31 -1.33 -5.75 3.63
N ALA A 32 -1.13 -5.62 4.95
CA ALA A 32 -0.92 -6.75 5.84
C ALA A 32 -2.11 -7.72 5.84
N ILE A 33 -3.35 -7.21 5.80
CA ILE A 33 -4.54 -8.04 5.73
C ILE A 33 -4.59 -8.82 4.42
N VAL A 34 -4.27 -8.19 3.29
CA VAL A 34 -4.18 -8.87 1.99
C VAL A 34 -3.08 -9.93 2.00
N MET A 35 -1.91 -9.62 2.55
CA MET A 35 -0.79 -10.58 2.66
C MET A 35 -1.13 -11.80 3.54
N LEU A 36 -2.01 -11.64 4.53
CA LEU A 36 -2.52 -12.73 5.38
C LEU A 36 -3.62 -13.57 4.70
N GLY A 37 -3.93 -13.29 3.45
CA GLY A 37 -4.95 -13.99 2.68
C GLY A 37 -6.36 -13.39 2.81
N GLY A 38 -6.49 -12.19 3.37
CA GLY A 38 -7.77 -11.49 3.50
C GLY A 38 -8.35 -11.08 2.16
N THR A 39 -9.62 -11.40 1.96
CA THR A 39 -10.43 -11.01 0.80
C THR A 39 -11.83 -10.64 1.29
N PRO A 40 -12.74 -10.16 0.43
CA PRO A 40 -14.15 -9.96 0.83
C PRO A 40 -14.86 -11.23 1.30
N GLU A 41 -14.36 -12.41 0.89
CA GLU A 41 -14.93 -13.72 1.27
C GLU A 41 -14.13 -14.43 2.37
N GLN A 42 -12.88 -14.06 2.57
CA GLN A 42 -11.97 -14.71 3.52
C GLN A 42 -11.59 -13.75 4.66
N PRO A 43 -12.07 -13.98 5.88
CA PRO A 43 -11.72 -13.15 7.03
C PRO A 43 -10.30 -13.41 7.54
N VAL A 44 -9.76 -12.42 8.27
CA VAL A 44 -8.45 -12.45 8.91
C VAL A 44 -8.60 -12.09 10.39
N ARG A 45 -7.87 -12.76 11.26
CA ARG A 45 -7.90 -12.49 12.69
C ARG A 45 -7.08 -11.24 13.04
N SER A 46 -7.61 -10.39 13.93
CA SER A 46 -6.90 -9.21 14.44
C SER A 46 -5.54 -9.55 15.07
N VAL A 47 -5.44 -10.68 15.75
CA VAL A 47 -4.19 -11.11 16.38
C VAL A 47 -3.10 -11.40 15.33
N ASP A 48 -3.46 -11.92 14.19
CA ASP A 48 -2.50 -12.19 13.11
C ASP A 48 -2.00 -10.88 12.47
N VAL A 49 -2.86 -9.88 12.36
CA VAL A 49 -2.48 -8.53 11.90
C VAL A 49 -1.50 -7.89 12.90
N ALA A 50 -1.80 -7.96 14.20
CA ALA A 50 -0.92 -7.44 15.26
C ALA A 50 0.46 -8.10 15.21
N THR A 51 0.52 -9.40 15.07
CA THR A 51 1.77 -10.17 14.98
C THR A 51 2.56 -9.80 13.74
N LYS A 52 1.89 -9.73 12.59
CA LYS A 52 2.55 -9.41 11.31
C LYS A 52 3.17 -8.01 11.30
N LEU A 53 2.47 -7.03 11.86
CA LEU A 53 2.94 -5.64 11.92
C LEU A 53 3.81 -5.33 13.13
N GLY A 54 3.90 -6.24 14.11
CA GLY A 54 4.66 -6.01 15.34
C GLY A 54 4.08 -4.90 16.22
N VAL A 55 2.75 -4.75 16.23
CA VAL A 55 2.03 -3.73 17.00
C VAL A 55 1.13 -4.31 18.06
N SER A 56 0.67 -3.48 19.01
CA SER A 56 -0.24 -3.89 20.06
C SER A 56 -1.66 -4.16 19.55
N LYS A 57 -2.40 -4.98 20.29
CA LYS A 57 -3.84 -5.20 20.01
C LYS A 57 -4.66 -3.90 20.07
N ALA A 58 -4.31 -2.98 20.97
CA ALA A 58 -4.95 -1.67 21.08
C ALA A 58 -4.72 -0.82 19.82
N SER A 59 -3.51 -0.82 19.28
CA SER A 59 -3.20 -0.14 18.02
C SER A 59 -3.99 -0.72 16.86
N VAL A 60 -4.09 -2.06 16.76
CA VAL A 60 -4.91 -2.72 15.74
C VAL A 60 -6.38 -2.29 15.85
N SER A 61 -6.97 -2.39 17.05
CA SER A 61 -8.37 -2.00 17.27
C SER A 61 -8.66 -0.57 16.83
N LYS A 62 -7.77 0.36 17.14
CA LYS A 62 -7.90 1.77 16.75
C LYS A 62 -7.90 1.96 15.23
N VAL A 63 -6.94 1.34 14.54
CA VAL A 63 -6.83 1.48 13.08
C VAL A 63 -7.97 0.74 12.37
N ILE A 64 -8.35 -0.44 12.83
CA ILE A 64 -9.50 -1.19 12.28
C ILE A 64 -10.78 -0.38 12.40
N SER A 65 -11.04 0.26 13.54
CA SER A 65 -12.20 1.14 13.71
C SER A 65 -12.20 2.30 12.71
N SER A 66 -11.04 2.90 12.47
CA SER A 66 -10.89 3.98 11.49
C SER A 66 -11.12 3.49 10.05
N LEU A 67 -10.55 2.36 9.68
CA LEU A 67 -10.74 1.75 8.35
C LEU A 67 -12.18 1.30 8.12
N LYS A 68 -12.85 0.80 9.16
CA LYS A 68 -14.27 0.48 9.11
C LYS A 68 -15.12 1.72 8.84
N ALA A 69 -14.83 2.83 9.52
CA ALA A 69 -15.50 4.11 9.30
C ALA A 69 -15.32 4.64 7.87
N GLN A 70 -14.20 4.31 7.21
CA GLN A 70 -13.91 4.67 5.82
C GLN A 70 -14.53 3.69 4.80
N GLY A 71 -15.20 2.62 5.25
CA GLY A 71 -15.82 1.64 4.37
C GLY A 71 -14.84 0.68 3.69
N LEU A 72 -13.65 0.50 4.24
CA LEU A 72 -12.61 -0.34 3.66
C LEU A 72 -12.56 -1.76 4.23
N LEU A 73 -13.15 -1.95 5.40
CA LEU A 73 -13.29 -3.27 6.03
C LEU A 73 -14.51 -3.30 6.94
N ASP A 74 -14.88 -4.50 7.38
CA ASP A 74 -15.85 -4.72 8.42
C ASP A 74 -15.28 -5.69 9.47
N GLN A 75 -15.76 -5.54 10.70
CA GLN A 75 -15.46 -6.42 11.82
C GLN A 75 -16.70 -6.50 12.69
N PRO A 76 -17.43 -7.62 12.66
CA PRO A 76 -18.52 -7.82 13.60
C PRO A 76 -17.99 -7.83 15.05
N PHE A 77 -18.84 -7.51 15.98
CA PHE A 77 -18.50 -7.47 17.40
C PHE A 77 -17.89 -8.82 17.82
N TYR A 78 -16.64 -8.83 18.30
CA TYR A 78 -15.84 -10.03 18.61
C TYR A 78 -15.53 -10.93 17.40
N GLY A 79 -15.67 -10.43 16.17
CA GLY A 79 -15.41 -11.20 14.97
C GLY A 79 -14.07 -10.90 14.29
N ASP A 80 -13.79 -11.66 13.25
CA ASP A 80 -12.64 -11.47 12.40
C ASP A 80 -12.84 -10.30 11.43
N ILE A 81 -11.74 -9.80 10.86
CA ILE A 81 -11.72 -8.69 9.92
C ILE A 81 -12.03 -9.20 8.52
N THR A 82 -12.99 -8.60 7.84
CA THR A 82 -13.30 -8.87 6.44
C THR A 82 -13.12 -7.59 5.63
N LEU A 83 -12.36 -7.64 4.55
CA LEU A 83 -12.22 -6.50 3.64
C LEU A 83 -13.51 -6.28 2.86
N THR A 84 -13.85 -5.02 2.61
CA THR A 84 -14.80 -4.69 1.56
C THR A 84 -14.14 -4.84 0.18
N PRO A 85 -14.90 -4.91 -0.93
CA PRO A 85 -14.31 -4.89 -2.27
C PRO A 85 -13.35 -3.71 -2.48
N GLU A 86 -13.70 -2.52 -1.99
CA GLU A 86 -12.87 -1.32 -2.05
C GLU A 86 -11.59 -1.46 -1.22
N GLY A 87 -11.71 -2.02 -0.01
CA GLY A 87 -10.55 -2.28 0.86
C GLY A 87 -9.60 -3.30 0.28
N TYR A 88 -10.12 -4.34 -0.34
CA TYR A 88 -9.33 -5.35 -1.04
C TYR A 88 -8.59 -4.77 -2.25
N GLU A 89 -9.27 -3.99 -3.06
CA GLU A 89 -8.66 -3.30 -4.20
C GLU A 89 -7.55 -2.35 -3.75
N TYR A 90 -7.81 -1.56 -2.71
CA TYR A 90 -6.84 -0.62 -2.17
C TYR A 90 -5.60 -1.34 -1.61
N GLY A 91 -5.79 -2.31 -0.73
CA GLY A 91 -4.70 -3.08 -0.12
C GLY A 91 -3.89 -3.87 -1.15
N SER A 92 -4.54 -4.42 -2.17
CA SER A 92 -3.89 -5.14 -3.27
C SER A 92 -3.05 -4.20 -4.13
N ALA A 93 -3.50 -2.97 -4.35
CA ALA A 93 -2.73 -1.96 -5.08
C ALA A 93 -1.47 -1.54 -4.32
N VAL A 94 -1.56 -1.37 -3.00
CA VAL A 94 -0.40 -1.07 -2.14
C VAL A 94 0.60 -2.22 -2.19
N LEU A 95 0.13 -3.46 -2.04
CA LEU A 95 0.98 -4.67 -2.12
C LEU A 95 1.68 -4.77 -3.48
N LYS A 96 1.00 -4.53 -4.57
CA LYS A 96 1.58 -4.54 -5.92
C LYS A 96 2.70 -3.52 -6.06
N ARG A 97 2.53 -2.31 -5.53
CA ARG A 97 3.59 -1.29 -5.50
C ARG A 97 4.81 -1.78 -4.75
N HIS A 98 4.60 -2.33 -3.56
CA HIS A 98 5.65 -2.88 -2.72
C HIS A 98 6.45 -3.94 -3.47
N GLU A 99 5.79 -4.92 -4.04
CA GLU A 99 6.42 -6.03 -4.78
C GLU A 99 7.22 -5.54 -5.99
N MET A 100 6.65 -4.63 -6.77
CA MET A 100 7.32 -4.09 -7.97
C MET A 100 8.52 -3.24 -7.62
N LEU A 101 8.42 -2.39 -6.60
CA LEU A 101 9.54 -1.57 -6.13
C LEU A 101 10.64 -2.43 -5.53
N THR A 102 10.30 -3.41 -4.71
CA THR A 102 11.28 -4.35 -4.16
C THR A 102 12.03 -5.08 -5.27
N LYS A 103 11.32 -5.60 -6.25
CA LYS A 103 11.89 -6.29 -7.40
C LYS A 103 12.84 -5.40 -8.20
N PHE A 104 12.45 -4.16 -8.45
CA PHE A 104 13.29 -3.18 -9.13
C PHE A 104 14.58 -2.88 -8.34
N LEU A 105 14.47 -2.65 -7.04
CA LEU A 105 15.60 -2.34 -6.18
C LEU A 105 16.59 -3.51 -6.08
N VAL A 106 16.09 -4.74 -6.03
CA VAL A 106 16.97 -5.93 -5.99
C VAL A 106 17.61 -6.19 -7.35
N ILE A 107 16.82 -6.26 -8.41
CA ILE A 107 17.29 -6.75 -9.72
C ILE A 107 18.05 -5.69 -10.51
N LYS A 108 17.55 -4.44 -10.50
CA LYS A 108 18.10 -3.38 -11.34
C LYS A 108 19.07 -2.47 -10.60
N VAL A 109 18.79 -2.17 -9.34
CA VAL A 109 19.67 -1.34 -8.49
C VAL A 109 20.74 -2.18 -7.81
N GLY A 110 20.47 -3.45 -7.54
CA GLY A 110 21.42 -4.38 -6.93
C GLY A 110 21.48 -4.29 -5.41
N LEU A 111 20.41 -3.83 -4.77
CA LEU A 111 20.34 -3.77 -3.31
C LEU A 111 20.17 -5.16 -2.69
N ASP A 112 20.69 -5.31 -1.46
CA ASP A 112 20.35 -6.46 -0.63
C ASP A 112 18.82 -6.57 -0.46
N PRO A 113 18.22 -7.79 -0.54
CA PRO A 113 16.77 -7.94 -0.45
C PRO A 113 16.14 -7.34 0.80
N LYS A 114 16.80 -7.40 1.96
CA LYS A 114 16.27 -6.81 3.20
C LYS A 114 16.27 -5.29 3.17
N VAL A 115 17.29 -4.70 2.55
CA VAL A 115 17.36 -3.24 2.35
C VAL A 115 16.29 -2.81 1.35
N ALA A 116 16.17 -3.53 0.24
CA ALA A 116 15.17 -3.25 -0.80
C ALA A 116 13.74 -3.30 -0.27
N GLU A 117 13.41 -4.32 0.52
CA GLU A 117 12.09 -4.45 1.13
C GLU A 117 11.76 -3.29 2.06
N LYS A 118 12.70 -2.90 2.91
CA LYS A 118 12.55 -1.76 3.82
C LYS A 118 12.35 -0.45 3.07
N GLU A 119 13.16 -0.19 2.06
CA GLU A 119 13.06 1.03 1.26
C GLU A 119 11.80 1.06 0.40
N ALA A 120 11.44 -0.05 -0.22
CA ALA A 120 10.19 -0.17 -0.99
C ALA A 120 8.96 0.13 -0.13
N CYS A 121 8.92 -0.36 1.11
CA CYS A 121 7.86 -0.07 2.07
C CYS A 121 7.67 1.43 2.33
N GLN A 122 8.75 2.21 2.33
CA GLN A 122 8.66 3.66 2.45
C GLN A 122 8.28 4.35 1.13
N MET A 123 8.83 3.88 0.02
CA MET A 123 8.62 4.47 -1.30
C MET A 123 7.17 4.29 -1.80
N GLU A 124 6.55 3.15 -1.55
CA GLU A 124 5.21 2.84 -2.05
C GLU A 124 4.14 3.84 -1.61
N HIS A 125 4.29 4.39 -0.41
CA HIS A 125 3.35 5.37 0.14
C HIS A 125 3.59 6.81 -0.37
N ALA A 126 4.78 7.08 -0.88
CA ALA A 126 5.18 8.39 -1.35
C ALA A 126 4.90 8.63 -2.84
N ILE A 127 4.68 7.57 -3.60
CA ILE A 127 4.46 7.61 -5.04
C ILE A 127 2.96 7.78 -5.32
N SER A 128 2.57 8.80 -6.10
CA SER A 128 1.18 8.97 -6.54
C SER A 128 0.74 7.86 -7.50
N ASP A 129 -0.56 7.64 -7.63
CA ASP A 129 -1.12 6.66 -8.57
C ASP A 129 -0.72 6.98 -10.01
N GLU A 130 -0.82 8.24 -10.41
CA GLU A 130 -0.41 8.68 -11.75
C GLU A 130 1.08 8.41 -12.00
N SER A 131 1.94 8.71 -11.03
CA SER A 131 3.37 8.44 -11.14
C SER A 131 3.64 6.94 -11.23
N PHE A 132 2.97 6.14 -10.41
CA PHE A 132 3.17 4.69 -10.37
C PHE A 132 2.77 4.00 -11.68
N GLU A 133 1.73 4.46 -12.37
CA GLU A 133 1.37 3.96 -13.71
C GLU A 133 2.51 4.15 -14.72
N LYS A 134 3.22 5.27 -14.63
CA LYS A 134 4.42 5.52 -15.46
C LYS A 134 5.60 4.63 -15.07
N TRP A 135 5.78 4.38 -13.78
CA TRP A 135 6.77 3.42 -13.28
C TRP A 135 6.48 2.02 -13.80
N LEU A 136 5.23 1.57 -13.77
CA LEU A 136 4.84 0.25 -14.30
C LEU A 136 5.17 0.13 -15.79
N SER A 137 4.88 1.15 -16.58
CA SER A 137 5.23 1.17 -17.99
C SER A 137 6.74 1.06 -18.22
N TYR A 138 7.53 1.74 -17.41
CA TYR A 138 8.98 1.64 -17.45
C TYR A 138 9.47 0.25 -17.02
N PHE A 139 8.91 -0.33 -15.98
CA PHE A 139 9.26 -1.69 -15.53
C PHE A 139 9.03 -2.72 -16.63
N GLN A 140 7.92 -2.63 -17.34
CA GLN A 140 7.64 -3.50 -18.49
C GLN A 140 8.69 -3.32 -19.60
N LEU A 141 9.09 -2.08 -19.88
CA LEU A 141 10.10 -1.76 -20.90
C LEU A 141 11.46 -2.41 -20.58
N ILE A 142 11.85 -2.45 -19.31
CA ILE A 142 13.13 -3.02 -18.87
C ILE A 142 13.06 -4.52 -18.49
N GLY A 143 11.93 -5.16 -18.73
CA GLY A 143 11.74 -6.61 -18.55
C GLY A 143 11.56 -7.05 -17.09
N LEU A 144 10.90 -6.24 -16.27
CA LEU A 144 10.51 -6.60 -14.90
C LEU A 144 9.12 -7.22 -14.85
#